data_b0cb522b7e51ff804793ebf4d840a73b
#
_entry.id   b0cb522b7e51ff804793ebf4d840a73b
#
_cell.length_a   1.000
_cell.length_b   1.000
_cell.length_c   1.000
_cell.angle_alpha   90.00
_cell.angle_beta   90.00
_cell.angle_gamma   90.00
#
_symmetry.space_group_name_H-M   'P 1'
#
loop_
_entity.id
_entity.type
_entity.pdbx_description
1 polymer ?
#
loop_
_entity_poly.entity_id
_entity_poly.type
_entity_poly.pdbx_seq_one_letter_code
_entity_poly.pdbx_strand_id
1 'polypeptide(L)'
;MVTETEYISLVERLKDTVFRLARSILSDIHLAEDVTQDVFVRVWQQREAIVRSDHPRAYICRIAHNLAIDRLRHRERERSFAIEEVAITSRNYDDTERSDMVMLTKRFISELPERQRIVIHLRDVEGYEFEEIAQILEVDEASVRVNLSRARKRIKEQLLNAMNYGVE
;
A
#
# COMPACT_ATOMS: atom_id res chain seq x y z
N MET A 1 4.39 29.93 6.55
CA MET A 1 4.48 29.60 5.11
C MET A 1 5.49 28.48 4.98
N VAL A 2 5.11 27.37 4.33
CA VAL A 2 6.00 26.22 4.13
C VAL A 2 6.99 26.58 3.02
N THR A 3 8.28 26.44 3.31
CA THR A 3 9.34 26.74 2.35
C THR A 3 9.52 25.59 1.36
N GLU A 4 10.11 25.88 0.20
CA GLU A 4 10.46 24.85 -0.81
C GLU A 4 11.41 23.81 -0.24
N THR A 5 12.35 24.19 0.62
CA THR A 5 13.29 23.29 1.28
C THR A 5 12.60 22.32 2.22
N GLU A 6 11.61 22.76 2.99
CA GLU A 6 10.81 21.91 3.88
C GLU A 6 10.00 20.91 3.06
N TYR A 7 9.42 21.35 1.94
CA TYR A 7 8.70 20.48 1.03
C TYR A 7 9.61 19.41 0.41
N ILE A 8 10.77 19.78 -0.11
CA ILE A 8 11.74 18.83 -0.69
C ILE A 8 12.15 17.78 0.36
N SER A 9 12.46 18.20 1.58
CA SER A 9 12.80 17.29 2.67
C SER A 9 11.64 16.32 3.00
N LEU A 10 10.40 16.79 2.94
CA LEU A 10 9.21 15.96 3.16
C LEU A 10 9.05 14.92 2.04
N VAL A 11 9.23 15.33 0.78
CA VAL A 11 9.17 14.43 -0.38
C VAL A 11 10.24 13.34 -0.26
N GLU A 12 11.48 13.70 0.02
CA GLU A 12 12.58 12.75 0.14
C GLU A 12 12.35 11.70 1.22
N ARG A 13 11.77 12.09 2.34
CA ARG A 13 11.45 11.16 3.43
C ARG A 13 10.29 10.23 3.14
N LEU A 14 9.32 10.64 2.33
CA LEU A 14 8.06 9.92 2.17
C LEU A 14 7.84 9.32 0.77
N LYS A 15 8.64 9.66 -0.23
CA LYS A 15 8.48 9.16 -1.60
C LYS A 15 8.44 7.64 -1.68
N ASP A 16 9.33 6.96 -0.98
CA ASP A 16 9.42 5.50 -1.00
C ASP A 16 8.24 4.86 -0.28
N THR A 17 7.80 5.41 0.86
CA THR A 17 6.61 4.96 1.58
C THR A 17 5.34 5.12 0.73
N VAL A 18 5.17 6.28 0.09
CA VAL A 18 4.05 6.56 -0.80
C VAL A 18 4.04 5.60 -1.99
N PHE A 19 5.19 5.38 -2.61
CA PHE A 19 5.33 4.45 -3.74
C PHE A 19 5.00 3.00 -3.31
N ARG A 20 5.56 2.51 -2.20
CA ARG A 20 5.27 1.16 -1.70
C ARG A 20 3.80 0.97 -1.36
N LEU A 21 3.16 1.98 -0.75
CA LEU A 21 1.72 1.95 -0.47
C LEU A 21 0.90 1.89 -1.76
N ALA A 22 1.18 2.76 -2.72
CA ALA A 22 0.51 2.76 -4.02
C ALA A 22 0.69 1.42 -4.75
N ARG A 23 1.90 0.86 -4.74
CA ARG A 23 2.20 -0.44 -5.32
C ARG A 23 1.48 -1.60 -4.63
N SER A 24 1.32 -1.55 -3.31
CA SER A 24 0.58 -2.57 -2.55
C SER A 24 -0.90 -2.61 -2.92
N ILE A 25 -1.47 -1.49 -3.37
CA ILE A 25 -2.86 -1.36 -3.80
C ILE A 25 -3.02 -1.73 -5.27
N LEU A 26 -2.19 -1.15 -6.14
CA LEU A 26 -2.34 -1.23 -7.60
C LEU A 26 -1.73 -2.49 -8.22
N SER A 27 -0.75 -3.09 -7.58
CA SER A 27 0.03 -4.24 -8.11
C SER A 27 0.64 -3.99 -9.51
N ASP A 28 0.85 -2.73 -9.87
CA ASP A 28 1.38 -2.24 -11.15
C ASP A 28 2.37 -1.12 -10.86
N ILE A 29 3.60 -1.30 -11.33
CA ILE A 29 4.71 -0.39 -11.02
C ILE A 29 4.51 0.99 -11.67
N HIS A 30 4.07 1.03 -12.92
CA HIS A 30 3.90 2.28 -13.65
C HIS A 30 2.74 3.11 -13.11
N LEU A 31 1.63 2.46 -12.77
CA LEU A 31 0.51 3.14 -12.10
C LEU A 31 0.90 3.63 -10.70
N ALA A 32 1.71 2.88 -9.97
CA ALA A 32 2.20 3.31 -8.66
C ALA A 32 3.15 4.51 -8.77
N GLU A 33 4.00 4.57 -9.78
CA GLU A 33 4.85 5.73 -10.08
C GLU A 33 4.01 6.97 -10.41
N ASP A 34 3.02 6.84 -11.29
CA ASP A 34 2.11 7.93 -11.66
C ASP A 34 1.34 8.45 -10.44
N VAL A 35 0.78 7.56 -9.62
CA VAL A 35 0.08 7.94 -8.38
C VAL A 35 1.03 8.65 -7.41
N THR A 36 2.27 8.17 -7.29
CA THR A 36 3.27 8.80 -6.42
C THR A 36 3.54 10.24 -6.84
N GLN A 37 3.69 10.51 -8.13
CA GLN A 37 3.86 11.88 -8.66
C GLN A 37 2.61 12.73 -8.37
N ASP A 38 1.41 12.23 -8.64
CA ASP A 38 0.15 12.93 -8.38
C ASP A 38 -0.03 13.26 -6.90
N VAL A 39 0.38 12.35 -6.01
CA VAL A 39 0.37 12.59 -4.55
C VAL A 39 1.20 13.81 -4.20
N PHE A 40 2.44 13.91 -4.68
CA PHE A 40 3.30 15.03 -4.31
C PHE A 40 2.90 16.35 -4.96
N VAL A 41 2.26 16.33 -6.13
CA VAL A 41 1.60 17.53 -6.67
C VAL A 41 0.49 18.01 -5.72
N ARG A 42 -0.36 17.12 -5.22
CA ARG A 42 -1.40 17.47 -4.23
C ARG A 42 -0.83 17.90 -2.89
N VAL A 43 0.23 17.25 -2.43
CA VAL A 43 0.95 17.64 -1.20
C VAL A 43 1.47 19.07 -1.31
N TRP A 44 2.04 19.45 -2.46
CA TRP A 44 2.45 20.82 -2.71
C TRP A 44 1.30 21.81 -2.65
N GLN A 45 0.18 21.49 -3.28
CA GLN A 45 -1.02 22.34 -3.26
C GLN A 45 -1.63 22.50 -1.87
N GLN A 46 -1.52 21.49 -1.02
CA GLN A 46 -2.10 21.42 0.33
C GLN A 46 -1.07 21.58 1.45
N ARG A 47 0.16 21.97 1.13
CA ARG A 47 1.31 21.96 2.06
C ARG A 47 1.08 22.67 3.38
N GLU A 48 0.35 23.78 3.37
CA GLU A 48 0.05 24.55 4.58
C GLU A 48 -0.86 23.75 5.55
N ALA A 49 -1.86 23.07 5.03
CA ALA A 49 -2.76 22.23 5.82
C ALA A 49 -2.05 20.99 6.35
N ILE A 50 -1.17 20.39 5.54
CA ILE A 50 -0.43 19.18 5.90
C ILE A 50 0.55 19.46 7.05
N VAL A 51 1.30 20.56 6.97
CA VAL A 51 2.28 20.92 8.02
C VAL A 51 1.59 21.27 9.35
N ARG A 52 0.36 21.79 9.30
CA ARG A 52 -0.43 22.09 10.50
C ARG A 52 -1.17 20.88 11.08
N SER A 53 -1.17 19.76 10.37
CA SER A 53 -1.80 18.52 10.82
C SER A 53 -0.99 17.88 11.97
N ASP A 54 -1.68 17.27 12.92
CA ASP A 54 -1.05 16.51 14.01
C ASP A 54 -0.28 15.28 13.50
N HIS A 55 -0.72 14.73 12.36
CA HIS A 55 -0.13 13.54 11.72
C HIS A 55 0.16 13.77 10.22
N PRO A 56 1.18 14.57 9.85
CA PRO A 56 1.48 14.89 8.44
C PRO A 56 1.74 13.65 7.57
N ARG A 57 2.43 12.65 8.12
CA ARG A 57 2.70 11.38 7.41
C ARG A 57 1.42 10.63 7.07
N ALA A 58 0.52 10.49 8.05
CA ALA A 58 -0.77 9.83 7.84
C ALA A 58 -1.64 10.60 6.83
N TYR A 59 -1.61 11.93 6.88
CA TYR A 59 -2.32 12.77 5.91
C TYR A 59 -1.86 12.50 4.48
N ILE A 60 -0.56 12.45 4.23
CA ILE A 60 0.01 12.18 2.91
C ILE A 60 -0.32 10.75 2.47
N CYS A 61 -0.22 9.75 3.35
CA CYS A 61 -0.60 8.38 3.04
C CYS A 61 -2.10 8.23 2.76
N ARG A 62 -2.97 9.04 3.38
CA ARG A 62 -4.40 9.10 3.05
C ARG A 62 -4.62 9.61 1.62
N ILE A 63 -3.90 10.66 1.21
CA ILE A 63 -3.94 11.13 -0.18
C ILE A 63 -3.50 10.00 -1.13
N ALA A 64 -2.41 9.32 -0.81
CA ALA A 64 -1.89 8.22 -1.62
C ALA A 64 -2.87 7.05 -1.72
N HIS A 65 -3.45 6.64 -0.59
CA HIS A 65 -4.47 5.59 -0.54
C HIS A 65 -5.67 5.94 -1.42
N ASN A 66 -6.24 7.14 -1.26
CA ASN A 66 -7.42 7.55 -2.00
C ASN A 66 -7.16 7.63 -3.51
N LEU A 67 -6.02 8.20 -3.93
CA LEU A 67 -5.64 8.23 -5.33
C LEU A 67 -5.41 6.84 -5.92
N ALA A 68 -4.76 5.95 -5.19
CA ALA A 68 -4.52 4.57 -5.64
C ALA A 68 -5.83 3.78 -5.77
N ILE A 69 -6.75 3.90 -4.80
CA ILE A 69 -8.07 3.27 -4.86
C ILE A 69 -8.90 3.81 -6.03
N ASP A 70 -8.91 5.12 -6.26
CA ASP A 70 -9.61 5.72 -7.39
C ASP A 70 -9.05 5.20 -8.73
N ARG A 71 -7.74 5.10 -8.85
CA ARG A 71 -7.07 4.57 -10.03
C ARG A 71 -7.39 3.09 -10.25
N LEU A 72 -7.41 2.30 -9.17
CA LEU A 72 -7.77 0.88 -9.21
C LEU A 72 -9.21 0.69 -9.71
N ARG A 73 -10.18 1.44 -9.14
CA ARG A 73 -11.58 1.39 -9.54
C ARG A 73 -11.82 1.83 -10.98
N HIS A 74 -11.08 2.84 -11.44
CA HIS A 74 -11.13 3.27 -12.82
C HIS A 74 -10.66 2.16 -13.78
N ARG A 75 -9.53 1.53 -13.48
CA ARG A 75 -8.99 0.41 -14.26
C ARG A 75 -9.92 -0.80 -14.30
N GLU A 76 -10.57 -1.12 -13.19
CA GLU A 76 -11.56 -2.21 -13.11
C GLU A 76 -12.79 -1.92 -13.99
N ARG A 77 -13.27 -0.68 -14.00
CA ARG A 77 -14.36 -0.26 -14.89
C ARG A 77 -13.98 -0.34 -16.36
N GLU A 78 -12.80 0.13 -16.73
CA GLU A 78 -12.30 0.04 -18.11
C GLU A 78 -12.19 -1.42 -18.58
N ARG A 79 -11.71 -2.34 -17.71
CA ARG A 79 -11.66 -3.78 -18.01
C ARG A 79 -13.04 -4.41 -18.16
N SER A 80 -14.04 -3.95 -17.42
CA SER A 80 -15.41 -4.43 -17.51
C SER A 80 -16.09 -4.03 -18.84
N PHE A 81 -15.66 -2.95 -19.47
CA PHE A 81 -16.12 -2.51 -20.79
C PHE A 81 -15.33 -3.14 -21.95
N ALA A 82 -14.09 -3.54 -21.72
CA ALA A 82 -13.28 -4.26 -22.70
C ALA A 82 -13.55 -5.77 -22.52
N ILE A 83 -14.47 -6.31 -23.30
CA ILE A 83 -14.57 -7.76 -23.48
C ILE A 83 -13.35 -8.14 -24.32
N GLU A 84 -12.25 -8.50 -23.67
CA GLU A 84 -11.25 -9.46 -24.10
C GLU A 84 -9.90 -9.31 -23.40
N GLU A 85 -9.30 -10.50 -23.19
CA GLU A 85 -7.95 -10.78 -22.75
C GLU A 85 -7.56 -10.44 -21.29
N VAL A 86 -7.76 -11.46 -20.48
CA VAL A 86 -7.05 -11.66 -19.23
C VAL A 86 -5.55 -11.78 -19.51
N ALA A 87 -4.88 -10.65 -19.62
CA ALA A 87 -3.46 -10.62 -19.35
C ALA A 87 -3.30 -10.69 -17.84
N ILE A 88 -3.02 -11.88 -17.35
CA ILE A 88 -2.38 -12.05 -16.04
C ILE A 88 -1.04 -11.34 -16.16
N THR A 89 -1.01 -10.05 -15.82
CA THR A 89 0.24 -9.33 -15.68
C THR A 89 1.01 -10.00 -14.57
N SER A 90 1.98 -10.81 -14.98
CA SER A 90 2.90 -11.47 -14.09
C SER A 90 3.53 -10.40 -13.20
N ARG A 91 3.40 -10.61 -11.90
CA ARG A 91 4.04 -9.80 -10.88
C ARG A 91 5.54 -10.02 -10.99
N ASN A 92 6.20 -9.20 -11.78
CA ASN A 92 7.65 -9.16 -11.79
C ASN A 92 8.12 -8.54 -10.46
N TYR A 93 8.30 -9.40 -9.47
CA TYR A 93 9.15 -9.10 -8.34
C TYR A 93 10.59 -9.28 -8.82
N ASP A 94 11.20 -8.16 -9.19
CA ASP A 94 12.65 -8.09 -9.34
C ASP A 94 13.24 -8.04 -7.91
N ASP A 95 13.58 -9.21 -7.41
CA ASP A 95 14.26 -9.35 -6.11
C ASP A 95 15.28 -10.49 -6.21
N THR A 96 16.40 -10.15 -6.79
CA THR A 96 17.62 -10.94 -6.74
C THR A 96 18.11 -10.99 -5.29
N GLU A 97 18.13 -12.19 -4.70
CA GLU A 97 18.71 -12.53 -3.38
C GLU A 97 17.83 -12.28 -2.14
N ARG A 98 16.64 -12.85 -2.10
CA ARG A 98 15.92 -13.03 -0.82
C ARG A 98 15.57 -14.49 -0.60
N SER A 99 15.65 -14.91 0.69
CA SER A 99 15.22 -16.25 1.12
C SER A 99 13.87 -16.64 0.54
N ASP A 100 13.71 -17.88 0.10
CA ASP A 100 12.45 -18.45 -0.42
C ASP A 100 11.26 -18.15 0.50
N MET A 101 11.48 -18.11 1.82
CA MET A 101 10.47 -17.76 2.82
C MET A 101 9.98 -16.32 2.69
N VAL A 102 10.85 -15.35 2.39
CA VAL A 102 10.48 -13.95 2.19
C VAL A 102 9.66 -13.79 0.91
N MET A 103 10.06 -14.45 -0.16
CA MET A 103 9.30 -14.44 -1.41
C MET A 103 7.91 -15.05 -1.24
N LEU A 104 7.83 -16.16 -0.51
CA LEU A 104 6.58 -16.85 -0.21
C LEU A 104 5.64 -15.98 0.64
N THR A 105 6.19 -15.31 1.67
CA THR A 105 5.42 -14.38 2.50
C THR A 105 4.87 -13.19 1.68
N LYS A 106 5.69 -12.60 0.82
CA LYS A 106 5.25 -11.53 -0.10
C LYS A 106 4.12 -11.98 -1.03
N ARG A 107 4.22 -13.21 -1.56
CA ARG A 107 3.17 -13.80 -2.38
C ARG A 107 1.87 -13.93 -1.58
N PHE A 108 1.90 -14.48 -0.38
CA PHE A 108 0.71 -14.63 0.46
C PHE A 108 0.09 -13.27 0.84
N ILE A 109 0.92 -12.27 1.14
CA ILE A 109 0.42 -10.90 1.35
C ILE A 109 -0.31 -10.39 0.12
N SER A 110 0.22 -10.64 -1.07
CA SER A 110 -0.40 -10.18 -2.31
C SER A 110 -1.74 -10.85 -2.65
N GLU A 111 -2.01 -12.02 -2.08
CA GLU A 111 -3.25 -12.80 -2.23
C GLU A 111 -4.32 -12.42 -1.18
N LEU A 112 -3.98 -11.59 -0.19
CA LEU A 112 -4.94 -11.12 0.80
C LEU A 112 -6.02 -10.22 0.19
N PRO A 113 -7.23 -10.20 0.77
CA PRO A 113 -8.21 -9.17 0.47
C PRO A 113 -7.61 -7.77 0.63
N GLU A 114 -8.02 -6.83 -0.22
CA GLU A 114 -7.44 -5.49 -0.32
C GLU A 114 -7.23 -4.81 1.05
N ARG A 115 -8.27 -4.74 1.88
CA ARG A 115 -8.17 -4.09 3.20
C ARG A 115 -7.17 -4.78 4.12
N GLN A 116 -7.12 -6.11 4.13
CA GLN A 116 -6.17 -6.86 4.94
C GLN A 116 -4.74 -6.63 4.46
N ARG A 117 -4.53 -6.60 3.15
CA ARG A 117 -3.23 -6.32 2.53
C ARG A 117 -2.72 -4.92 2.86
N ILE A 118 -3.58 -3.91 2.76
CA ILE A 118 -3.23 -2.52 3.08
C ILE A 118 -2.91 -2.36 4.56
N VAL A 119 -3.74 -2.92 5.45
CA VAL A 119 -3.53 -2.81 6.91
C VAL A 119 -2.21 -3.48 7.34
N ILE A 120 -1.92 -4.68 6.84
CA ILE A 120 -0.66 -5.36 7.19
C ILE A 120 0.55 -4.61 6.61
N HIS A 121 0.44 -4.04 5.42
CA HIS A 121 1.48 -3.20 4.84
C HIS A 121 1.76 -1.97 5.70
N LEU A 122 0.73 -1.21 6.05
CA LEU A 122 0.89 0.00 6.86
C LEU A 122 1.43 -0.31 8.26
N ARG A 123 0.98 -1.39 8.91
CA ARG A 123 1.42 -1.74 10.27
C ARG A 123 2.76 -2.45 10.32
N ASP A 124 2.91 -3.53 9.56
CA ASP A 124 4.06 -4.44 9.70
C ASP A 124 5.24 -4.07 8.78
N VAL A 125 5.00 -3.37 7.69
CA VAL A 125 6.06 -2.90 6.78
C VAL A 125 6.44 -1.45 7.06
N GLU A 126 5.46 -0.54 7.15
CA GLU A 126 5.72 0.90 7.29
C GLU A 126 5.73 1.38 8.75
N GLY A 127 5.24 0.57 9.70
CA GLY A 127 5.30 0.86 11.13
C GLY A 127 4.34 1.94 11.63
N TYR A 128 3.21 2.17 10.94
CA TYR A 128 2.19 3.11 11.40
C TYR A 128 1.44 2.61 12.63
N GLU A 129 1.06 3.53 13.51
CA GLU A 129 0.21 3.23 14.65
C GLU A 129 -1.25 3.00 14.24
N PHE A 130 -2.04 2.32 15.07
CA PHE A 130 -3.44 1.99 14.77
C PHE A 130 -4.28 3.23 14.49
N GLU A 131 -4.07 4.30 15.27
CA GLU A 131 -4.74 5.58 15.08
C GLU A 131 -4.41 6.19 13.70
N GLU A 132 -3.14 6.19 13.32
CA GLU A 132 -2.70 6.68 12.01
C GLU A 132 -3.30 5.87 10.86
N ILE A 133 -3.34 4.54 10.98
CA ILE A 133 -3.94 3.65 9.97
C ILE A 133 -5.45 3.91 9.87
N ALA A 134 -6.13 4.09 11.00
CA ALA A 134 -7.54 4.44 11.04
C ALA A 134 -7.82 5.75 10.29
N GLN A 135 -6.97 6.76 10.46
CA GLN A 135 -7.04 8.03 9.72
C GLN A 135 -6.76 7.86 8.23
N ILE A 136 -5.75 7.06 7.85
CA ILE A 136 -5.39 6.81 6.45
C ILE A 136 -6.55 6.13 5.71
N LEU A 137 -7.17 5.14 6.33
CA LEU A 137 -8.22 4.31 5.72
C LEU A 137 -9.63 4.86 5.96
N GLU A 138 -9.79 5.91 6.77
CA GLU A 138 -11.07 6.52 7.16
C GLU A 138 -12.02 5.48 7.78
N VAL A 139 -11.50 4.67 8.69
CA VAL A 139 -12.20 3.64 9.46
C VAL A 139 -11.89 3.78 10.96
N ASP A 140 -12.60 3.04 11.81
CA ASP A 140 -12.29 2.97 13.23
C ASP A 140 -11.09 2.04 13.51
N GLU A 141 -10.42 2.23 14.65
CA GLU A 141 -9.28 1.39 15.06
C GLU A 141 -9.67 -0.07 15.27
N ALA A 142 -10.91 -0.34 15.70
CA ALA A 142 -11.39 -1.72 15.89
C ALA A 142 -11.38 -2.46 14.55
N SER A 143 -11.83 -1.81 13.47
CA SER A 143 -11.75 -2.35 12.11
C SER A 143 -10.32 -2.60 11.66
N VAL A 144 -9.38 -1.72 11.98
CA VAL A 144 -7.95 -1.91 11.69
C VAL A 144 -7.42 -3.16 12.40
N ARG A 145 -7.68 -3.31 13.71
CA ARG A 145 -7.25 -4.46 14.52
C ARG A 145 -7.81 -5.78 14.00
N VAL A 146 -9.08 -5.82 13.65
CA VAL A 146 -9.73 -7.02 13.10
C VAL A 146 -9.11 -7.42 11.77
N ASN A 147 -8.91 -6.47 10.86
CA ASN A 147 -8.29 -6.76 9.57
C ASN A 147 -6.83 -7.22 9.70
N LEU A 148 -6.06 -6.62 10.60
CA LEU A 148 -4.69 -7.04 10.88
C LEU A 148 -4.63 -8.46 11.45
N SER A 149 -5.47 -8.78 12.41
CA SER A 149 -5.56 -10.11 13.01
C SER A 149 -5.91 -11.17 11.96
N ARG A 150 -6.89 -10.89 11.10
CA ARG A 150 -7.28 -11.80 10.00
C ARG A 150 -6.17 -11.96 8.97
N ALA A 151 -5.48 -10.88 8.61
CA ALA A 151 -4.35 -10.92 7.68
C ALA A 151 -3.22 -11.80 8.20
N ARG A 152 -2.79 -11.56 9.44
CA ARG A 152 -1.71 -12.34 10.08
C ARG A 152 -2.08 -13.83 10.23
N LYS A 153 -3.33 -14.12 10.59
CA LYS A 153 -3.81 -15.51 10.69
C LYS A 153 -3.74 -16.22 9.35
N ARG A 154 -4.22 -15.60 8.27
CA ARG A 154 -4.17 -16.18 6.92
C ARG A 154 -2.75 -16.45 6.45
N ILE A 155 -1.85 -15.49 6.63
CA ILE A 155 -0.44 -15.67 6.25
C ILE A 155 0.20 -16.80 7.04
N LYS A 156 -0.04 -16.87 8.37
CA LYS A 156 0.47 -17.95 9.22
C LYS A 156 -0.02 -19.31 8.74
N GLU A 157 -1.30 -19.45 8.46
CA GLU A 157 -1.90 -20.73 7.97
C GLU A 157 -1.29 -21.14 6.62
N GLN A 158 -1.12 -20.21 5.69
CA GLN A 158 -0.52 -20.49 4.39
C GLN A 158 0.96 -20.87 4.51
N LEU A 159 1.72 -20.20 5.38
CA LEU A 159 3.13 -20.53 5.64
C LEU A 159 3.27 -21.92 6.27
N LEU A 160 2.44 -22.25 7.26
CA LEU A 160 2.45 -23.58 7.88
C LEU A 160 2.10 -24.69 6.87
N ASN A 161 1.11 -24.47 6.01
CA ASN A 161 0.76 -25.41 4.96
C ASN A 161 1.92 -25.59 3.98
N ALA A 162 2.55 -24.51 3.52
CA ALA A 162 3.69 -24.58 2.62
C ALA A 162 4.89 -25.33 3.22
N MET A 163 5.14 -25.16 4.52
CA MET A 163 6.21 -25.89 5.24
C MET A 163 5.89 -27.36 5.39
N ASN A 164 4.63 -27.73 5.63
CA ASN A 164 4.22 -29.14 5.80
C ASN A 164 4.22 -29.91 4.48
N TYR A 165 3.97 -29.26 3.33
CA TYR A 165 4.03 -29.90 2.01
C TYR A 165 5.43 -29.91 1.38
N GLY A 166 6.42 -29.23 1.97
CA GLY A 166 7.81 -29.21 1.53
C GLY A 166 8.70 -30.30 2.16
N VAL A 167 8.13 -31.22 2.92
CA VAL A 167 8.84 -32.33 3.61
C VAL A 167 8.36 -33.69 3.05
N GLU A 168 8.38 -33.85 1.73
CA GLU A 168 8.36 -35.14 1.07
C GLU A 168 9.55 -35.26 0.10
#